data_0972d6edd72e9f994e275932d4bbde3c
#
_entry.id   0972d6edd72e9f994e275932d4bbde3c
#
_cell.length_a   1.000
_cell.length_b   1.000
_cell.length_c   1.000
_cell.angle_alpha   90.00
_cell.angle_beta   90.00
_cell.angle_gamma   90.00
#
_symmetry.space_group_name_H-M   'P 1'
#
loop_
_entity.id
_entity.type
_entity.pdbx_description
1 polymer ?
#
loop_
_entity_poly.entity_id
_entity_poly.type
_entity_poly.pdbx_seq_one_letter_code
_entity_poly.pdbx_strand_id
1 'polypeptide(L)' 'MTAQEIRELDTPALLAKVEEYKKELFGLRFQQATGQLENTARIRQVRKTIARIKTAIRERELNQ' A
#
# COMPACT_ATOMS: atom_id res chain seq x y z
N MET A 1 3.06 2.16 6.47
CA MET A 1 2.40 3.31 7.14
C MET A 1 1.72 2.84 8.42
N THR A 2 1.78 3.67 9.45
CA THR A 2 1.05 3.40 10.69
C THR A 2 -0.42 3.83 10.56
N ALA A 3 -1.27 3.36 11.48
CA ALA A 3 -2.67 3.77 11.50
C ALA A 3 -2.82 5.29 11.70
N GLN A 4 -1.93 5.89 12.50
CA GLN A 4 -1.95 7.32 12.74
C GLN A 4 -1.63 8.10 11.47
N GLU A 5 -0.60 7.69 10.74
CA GLU A 5 -0.24 8.34 9.47
C GLU A 5 -1.38 8.29 8.47
N ILE A 6 -2.08 7.16 8.40
CA ILE A 6 -3.23 7.01 7.51
C ILE A 6 -4.34 7.98 7.91
N ARG A 7 -4.60 8.13 9.20
CA ARG A 7 -5.66 9.03 9.68
C ARG A 7 -5.35 10.51 9.43
N GLU A 8 -4.07 10.88 9.39
CA GLU A 8 -3.64 12.25 9.15
C GLU A 8 -3.78 12.70 7.71
N LEU A 9 -3.86 11.76 6.76
CA LEU A 9 -3.95 12.07 5.34
C LEU A 9 -5.41 12.13 4.89
N ASP A 10 -5.71 13.03 3.95
CA ASP A 10 -7.03 13.07 3.33
C ASP A 10 -7.16 11.94 2.29
N THR A 11 -8.38 11.72 1.80
CA THR A 11 -8.67 10.63 0.86
C THR A 11 -7.87 10.74 -0.44
N PRO A 12 -7.78 11.93 -1.10
CA PRO A 12 -6.94 12.03 -2.30
C PRO A 12 -5.48 11.66 -2.05
N ALA A 13 -4.91 12.07 -0.91
CA ALA A 13 -3.54 11.73 -0.56
C ALA A 13 -3.38 10.22 -0.34
N LEU A 14 -4.36 9.57 0.30
CA LEU A 14 -4.35 8.13 0.48
C LEU A 14 -4.43 7.39 -0.85
N LEU A 15 -5.25 7.85 -1.78
CA LEU A 15 -5.33 7.25 -3.11
C LEU A 15 -4.01 7.36 -3.85
N ALA A 16 -3.33 8.51 -3.75
CA ALA A 16 -2.01 8.69 -4.35
C ALA A 16 -0.99 7.71 -3.75
N LYS A 17 -1.03 7.50 -2.43
CA LYS A 17 -0.16 6.53 -1.76
C LYS A 17 -0.42 5.10 -2.25
N VAL A 18 -1.67 4.73 -2.44
CA VAL A 18 -2.01 3.41 -2.98
C VAL A 18 -1.37 3.21 -4.34
N GLU A 19 -1.43 4.22 -5.21
CA GLU A 19 -0.83 4.12 -6.54
C GLU A 19 0.70 3.98 -6.46
N GLU A 20 1.35 4.73 -5.57
CA GLU A 20 2.79 4.60 -5.34
C GLU A 20 3.17 3.19 -4.89
N TYR A 21 2.43 2.64 -3.92
CA TYR A 21 2.70 1.29 -3.41
C TYR A 21 2.39 0.21 -4.44
N LYS A 22 1.39 0.40 -5.28
CA LYS A 22 1.11 -0.54 -6.38
C LYS A 22 2.28 -0.61 -7.37
N LYS A 23 2.86 0.55 -7.71
CA LYS A 23 4.05 0.59 -8.58
C LYS A 23 5.23 -0.13 -7.93
N GLU A 24 5.46 0.11 -6.63
CA GLU A 24 6.53 -0.58 -5.91
C GLU A 24 6.29 -2.09 -5.90
N LEU A 25 5.05 -2.52 -5.62
CA LEU A 25 4.69 -3.93 -5.60
C LEU A 25 4.93 -4.60 -6.96
N PHE A 26 4.56 -3.92 -8.04
CA PHE A 26 4.79 -4.43 -9.39
C PHE A 26 6.28 -4.63 -9.65
N GLY A 27 7.10 -3.64 -9.30
CA GLY A 27 8.55 -3.73 -9.46
C GLY A 27 9.17 -4.85 -8.62
N LEU A 28 8.70 -5.03 -7.38
CA LEU A 28 9.19 -6.10 -6.50
C LEU A 28 8.81 -7.48 -7.05
N ARG A 29 7.61 -7.64 -7.57
CA ARG A 29 7.16 -8.89 -8.17
C ARG A 29 7.96 -9.22 -9.43
N PHE A 30 8.29 -8.21 -10.22
CA PHE A 30 9.13 -8.38 -11.39
C PHE A 30 10.52 -8.88 -10.97
N GLN A 31 11.12 -8.25 -9.95
CA GLN A 31 12.42 -8.67 -9.42
C GLN A 31 12.38 -10.09 -8.89
N GLN A 32 11.29 -10.48 -8.23
CA GLN A 32 11.12 -11.84 -7.73
C GLN A 32 11.07 -12.84 -8.90
N ALA A 33 10.33 -12.50 -9.96
CA ALA A 33 10.20 -13.37 -11.12
C ALA A 33 11.53 -13.57 -11.85
N THR A 34 12.41 -12.58 -11.85
CA THR A 34 13.72 -12.66 -12.50
C THR A 34 14.82 -13.17 -11.57
N GLY A 35 14.48 -13.49 -10.32
CA GLY A 35 15.44 -14.01 -9.35
C GLY A 35 16.33 -12.94 -8.72
N GLN A 36 16.03 -11.66 -8.92
CA GLN A 36 16.84 -10.55 -8.39
C GLN A 36 16.45 -10.14 -6.98
N LEU A 37 15.28 -10.56 -6.50
CA LEU A 37 14.80 -10.17 -5.17
C LEU A 37 15.27 -11.18 -4.13
N GLU A 38 16.09 -10.72 -3.17
CA GLU A 38 16.63 -11.58 -2.12
C GLU A 38 15.67 -11.74 -0.95
N ASN A 39 14.85 -10.70 -0.67
CA ASN A 39 13.97 -10.69 0.50
C ASN A 39 12.54 -10.39 0.09
N THR A 40 11.64 -11.35 0.30
CA THR A 40 10.22 -11.23 -0.06
C THR A 40 9.38 -10.53 1.02
N ALA A 41 9.96 -10.20 2.17
CA ALA A 41 9.24 -9.56 3.26
C ALA A 41 8.66 -8.20 2.85
N ARG A 42 9.38 -7.46 1.98
CA ARG A 42 8.91 -6.16 1.51
C ARG A 42 7.62 -6.28 0.69
N ILE A 43 7.48 -7.35 -0.10
CA ILE A 43 6.25 -7.62 -0.86
C ILE A 43 5.06 -7.72 0.11
N ARG A 44 5.22 -8.50 1.19
CA ARG A 44 4.16 -8.66 2.18
C ARG A 44 3.83 -7.34 2.88
N GLN A 45 4.86 -6.57 3.23
CA GLN A 45 4.67 -5.27 3.88
C GLN A 45 3.88 -4.31 2.99
N VAL A 46 4.24 -4.23 1.70
CA VAL A 46 3.57 -3.34 0.76
C VAL A 46 2.12 -3.76 0.57
N ARG A 47 1.87 -5.06 0.41
CA ARG A 47 0.50 -5.58 0.27
C ARG A 47 -0.35 -5.25 1.50
N LYS A 48 0.19 -5.41 2.69
CA LYS A 48 -0.52 -5.08 3.93
C LYS A 48 -0.82 -3.58 4.02
N THR A 49 0.15 -2.75 3.65
CA THR A 49 -0.04 -1.31 3.66
C THR A 49 -1.16 -0.89 2.70
N ILE A 50 -1.17 -1.43 1.49
CA ILE A 50 -2.23 -1.16 0.52
C ILE A 50 -3.59 -1.56 1.09
N ALA A 51 -3.67 -2.75 1.69
CA ALA A 51 -4.92 -3.24 2.27
C ALA A 51 -5.42 -2.32 3.41
N ARG A 52 -4.51 -1.86 4.26
CA ARG A 52 -4.85 -0.94 5.36
C ARG A 52 -5.38 0.39 4.84
N ILE A 53 -4.74 0.93 3.81
CA ILE A 53 -5.17 2.20 3.22
C ILE A 53 -6.55 2.04 2.58
N LYS A 54 -6.75 0.98 1.81
CA LYS A 54 -8.05 0.71 1.19
C LYS A 54 -9.16 0.55 2.22
N THR A 55 -8.87 -0.14 3.32
CA THR A 55 -9.83 -0.31 4.41
C THR A 55 -10.20 1.04 5.03
N ALA A 56 -9.20 1.90 5.26
CA ALA A 56 -9.42 3.22 5.83
C ALA A 56 -10.30 4.08 4.92
N ILE A 57 -10.03 4.04 3.60
CA ILE A 57 -10.83 4.78 2.62
C ILE A 57 -12.27 4.28 2.63
N ARG A 58 -12.46 2.97 2.64
CA ARG A 58 -13.78 2.37 2.68
C ARG A 58 -14.57 2.79 3.93
N GLU A 59 -13.90 2.78 5.08
CA GLU A 59 -14.52 3.19 6.34
C GLU A 59 -14.97 4.66 6.29
N ARG A 60 -14.15 5.53 5.69
CA ARG A 60 -14.50 6.93 5.51
C ARG A 60 -15.75 7.10 4.63
N GLU A 61 -15.85 6.32 3.57
CA GLU A 61 -17.01 6.35 2.68
C GLU A 61 -18.28 5.88 3.39
N LEU A 62 -18.17 4.86 4.23
CA LEU A 62 -19.30 4.31 4.96
C LEU A 62 -19.81 5.25 6.06
N ASN A 63 -18.95 6.13 6.55
CA ASN A 63 -19.27 7.04 7.64
C ASN A 63 -19.68 8.45 7.19
N GLN A 64 -19.83 8.64 5.89
CA GLN A 64 -20.32 9.91 5.34
C GLN A 64 -21.84 10.02 5.39
#